data_e6adce788d0728afabb2fc4103e197c6
#
_entry.id   e6adce788d0728afabb2fc4103e197c6
#
_cell.length_a   1.000
_cell.length_b   1.000
_cell.length_c   1.000
_cell.angle_alpha   90.00
_cell.angle_beta   90.00
_cell.angle_gamma   90.00
#
_symmetry.space_group_name_H-M   'P 1'
#
loop_
_entity.id
_entity.type
_entity.pdbx_description
1 polymer ?
#
loop_
_entity_poly.entity_id
_entity_poly.type
_entity_poly.pdbx_seq_one_letter_code
_entity_poly.pdbx_strand_id
1 'polypeptide(L)'
;MSLEHLQTDVENAGRELGDEVVVSLDAETRNELAMLAAAYGTDNADELVRRAVHELFQRAVETGNLDFHLRSGYDCTYDEFLSGMTYEEMTGADQYPDLDDDTRYQF
;
A
#
# COMPACT_ATOMS: atom_id res chain seq x y z
N MET A 1 1.28 -7.89 -20.09
CA MET A 1 1.69 -7.72 -19.31
C MET A 1 2.90 -8.06 -18.68
N SER A 2 3.47 -7.21 -18.06
CA SER A 2 4.78 -7.45 -17.59
C SER A 2 5.01 -6.64 -16.36
N LEU A 3 6.12 -6.94 -15.72
CA LEU A 3 6.56 -6.21 -14.55
C LEU A 3 6.72 -4.74 -14.87
N GLU A 4 7.21 -4.44 -16.05
CA GLU A 4 7.40 -3.05 -16.45
C GLU A 4 6.07 -2.30 -16.54
N HIS A 5 5.05 -2.97 -17.05
CA HIS A 5 3.73 -2.36 -17.08
C HIS A 5 3.22 -2.07 -15.68
N LEU A 6 3.41 -3.01 -14.76
CA LEU A 6 2.98 -2.80 -13.40
C LEU A 6 3.71 -1.64 -12.76
N GLN A 7 5.02 -1.57 -12.96
CA GLN A 7 5.81 -0.47 -12.40
C GLN A 7 5.31 0.87 -12.92
N THR A 8 5.05 0.94 -14.22
CA THR A 8 4.56 2.17 -14.82
C THR A 8 3.20 2.55 -14.27
N ASP A 9 2.31 1.57 -14.17
CA ASP A 9 0.96 1.85 -13.67
C ASP A 9 0.98 2.29 -12.22
N VAL A 10 1.82 1.69 -11.39
CA VAL A 10 1.92 2.09 -10.00
C VAL A 10 2.44 3.51 -9.90
N GLU A 11 3.46 3.85 -10.67
CA GLU A 11 3.99 5.20 -10.66
C GLU A 11 2.96 6.22 -11.10
N ASN A 12 2.23 5.90 -12.16
CA ASN A 12 1.21 6.82 -12.64
C ASN A 12 0.09 6.99 -11.63
N ALA A 13 -0.33 5.90 -11.02
CA ALA A 13 -1.39 5.97 -10.01
C ALA A 13 -0.94 6.82 -8.83
N GLY A 14 0.30 6.66 -8.41
CA GLY A 14 0.80 7.44 -7.29
C GLY A 14 0.83 8.93 -7.59
N ARG A 15 1.24 9.27 -8.82
CA ARG A 15 1.24 10.68 -9.21
C ARG A 15 -0.17 11.26 -9.23
N GLU A 16 -1.12 10.47 -9.73
CA GLU A 16 -2.50 10.94 -9.79
C GLU A 16 -3.13 11.07 -8.43
N LEU A 17 -2.78 10.17 -7.50
CA LEU A 17 -3.31 10.25 -6.15
C LEU A 17 -2.81 11.49 -5.42
N GLY A 18 -1.55 11.86 -5.65
CA GLY A 18 -0.98 12.98 -4.95
C GLY A 18 -0.94 12.72 -3.46
N ASP A 19 -1.12 13.78 -2.69
CA ASP A 19 -1.01 13.69 -1.23
C ASP A 19 -2.36 13.59 -0.55
N GLU A 20 -3.44 13.72 -1.28
CA GLU A 20 -4.77 13.73 -0.68
C GLU A 20 -5.75 13.04 -1.59
N VAL A 21 -6.70 12.36 -0.99
CA VAL A 21 -7.76 11.67 -1.72
C VAL A 21 -9.09 12.06 -1.11
N VAL A 22 -10.04 12.47 -1.96
CA VAL A 22 -11.39 12.75 -1.51
C VAL A 22 -12.25 11.53 -1.83
N VAL A 23 -12.92 11.02 -0.81
CA VAL A 23 -13.69 9.78 -0.94
C VAL A 23 -15.11 10.03 -0.50
N SER A 24 -16.07 9.61 -1.33
CA SER A 24 -17.46 9.63 -0.94
C SER A 24 -17.76 8.41 -0.07
N LEU A 25 -18.51 8.62 1.00
CA LEU A 25 -18.84 7.54 1.90
C LEU A 25 -20.30 7.16 1.71
N ASP A 26 -20.55 5.88 1.50
CA ASP A 26 -21.92 5.40 1.55
C ASP A 26 -22.33 5.26 3.02
N ALA A 27 -23.59 4.92 3.25
CA ALA A 27 -24.09 4.87 4.62
C ALA A 27 -23.37 3.81 5.45
N GLU A 28 -23.10 2.67 4.85
CA GLU A 28 -22.47 1.60 5.58
C GLU A 28 -21.03 1.97 5.96
N THR A 29 -20.29 2.51 5.02
CA THR A 29 -18.90 2.90 5.28
C THR A 29 -18.84 4.01 6.32
N ARG A 30 -19.78 4.96 6.23
CA ARG A 30 -19.82 6.04 7.22
C ARG A 30 -20.07 5.49 8.61
N ASN A 31 -21.00 4.54 8.72
CA ASN A 31 -21.29 3.95 10.03
C ASN A 31 -20.11 3.19 10.59
N GLU A 32 -19.41 2.47 9.72
CA GLU A 32 -18.23 1.72 10.15
C GLU A 32 -17.12 2.65 10.60
N LEU A 33 -16.91 3.71 9.86
CA LEU A 33 -15.88 4.67 10.23
C LEU A 33 -16.24 5.36 11.54
N ALA A 34 -17.52 5.70 11.71
CA ALA A 34 -17.97 6.33 12.95
C ALA A 34 -17.78 5.39 14.14
N MET A 35 -18.06 4.11 13.95
CA MET A 35 -17.87 3.14 15.02
C MET A 35 -16.40 3.03 15.39
N LEU A 36 -15.52 3.00 14.38
CA LEU A 36 -14.09 2.94 14.65
C LEU A 36 -13.60 4.18 15.37
N ALA A 37 -14.09 5.34 14.96
CA ALA A 37 -13.68 6.57 15.61
C ALA A 37 -14.10 6.58 17.07
N ALA A 38 -15.32 6.12 17.34
CA ALA A 38 -15.79 6.07 18.71
C ALA A 38 -15.02 5.04 19.53
N ALA A 39 -14.79 3.88 18.95
CA ALA A 39 -14.11 2.79 19.66
C ALA A 39 -12.67 3.16 20.02
N TYR A 40 -12.00 3.84 19.11
CA TYR A 40 -10.59 4.17 19.34
C TYR A 40 -10.43 5.54 19.99
N GLY A 41 -11.52 6.27 20.18
CA GLY A 41 -11.44 7.55 20.86
C GLY A 41 -10.69 8.61 20.09
N THR A 42 -10.76 8.58 18.76
CA THR A 42 -10.06 9.56 17.95
C THR A 42 -11.04 10.33 17.09
N ASP A 43 -10.73 11.59 16.84
CA ASP A 43 -11.49 12.38 15.90
C ASP A 43 -10.69 12.62 14.62
N ASN A 44 -9.58 11.92 14.45
CA ASN A 44 -8.75 12.10 13.27
C ASN A 44 -9.09 11.03 12.25
N ALA A 45 -10.02 11.35 11.35
CA ALA A 45 -10.46 10.41 10.34
C ALA A 45 -9.35 10.05 9.37
N ASP A 46 -8.45 11.00 9.11
CA ASP A 46 -7.34 10.72 8.20
C ASP A 46 -6.48 9.58 8.70
N GLU A 47 -6.23 9.56 9.99
CA GLU A 47 -5.42 8.50 10.56
C GLU A 47 -6.11 7.14 10.45
N LEU A 48 -7.43 7.12 10.69
CA LEU A 48 -8.18 5.87 10.57
C LEU A 48 -8.15 5.36 9.13
N VAL A 49 -8.30 6.26 8.16
CA VAL A 49 -8.30 5.85 6.77
C VAL A 49 -6.93 5.33 6.38
N ARG A 50 -5.86 5.99 6.80
CA ARG A 50 -4.52 5.49 6.49
C ARG A 50 -4.30 4.10 7.08
N ARG A 51 -4.76 3.89 8.31
CA ARG A 51 -4.64 2.58 8.94
C ARG A 51 -5.46 1.53 8.19
N ALA A 52 -6.65 1.91 7.74
CA ALA A 52 -7.49 0.98 7.01
C ALA A 52 -6.84 0.57 5.69
N VAL A 53 -6.24 1.50 4.99
CA VAL A 53 -5.57 1.18 3.73
C VAL A 53 -4.41 0.23 3.99
N HIS A 54 -3.63 0.51 5.02
CA HIS A 54 -2.51 -0.35 5.37
C HIS A 54 -2.97 -1.78 5.68
N GLU A 55 -4.04 -1.90 6.46
CA GLU A 55 -4.54 -3.22 6.82
C GLU A 55 -5.12 -3.94 5.62
N LEU A 56 -5.80 -3.22 4.74
CA LEU A 56 -6.31 -3.84 3.53
C LEU A 56 -5.16 -4.35 2.67
N PHE A 57 -4.11 -3.57 2.54
CA PHE A 57 -2.96 -3.98 1.75
C PHE A 57 -2.31 -5.21 2.34
N GLN A 58 -2.12 -5.23 3.66
CA GLN A 58 -1.51 -6.39 4.30
C GLN A 58 -2.36 -7.63 4.13
N ARG A 59 -3.66 -7.47 4.25
CA ARG A 59 -4.56 -8.59 4.05
C ARG A 59 -4.47 -9.12 2.63
N ALA A 60 -4.41 -8.23 1.65
CA ALA A 60 -4.30 -8.65 0.26
C ALA A 60 -3.01 -9.42 0.01
N VAL A 61 -1.93 -9.01 0.65
CA VAL A 61 -0.66 -9.71 0.52
C VAL A 61 -0.74 -11.09 1.20
N GLU A 62 -1.22 -11.11 2.44
CA GLU A 62 -1.19 -12.33 3.24
C GLU A 62 -2.11 -13.40 2.71
N THR A 63 -3.23 -13.02 2.12
CA THR A 63 -4.17 -14.01 1.61
C THR A 63 -3.85 -14.43 0.18
N GLY A 64 -2.86 -13.80 -0.45
CA GLY A 64 -2.56 -14.10 -1.84
C GLY A 64 -3.46 -13.39 -2.82
N ASN A 65 -4.40 -12.59 -2.33
CA ASN A 65 -5.34 -11.92 -3.20
C ASN A 65 -4.66 -10.90 -4.11
N LEU A 66 -3.65 -10.21 -3.57
CA LEU A 66 -2.90 -9.25 -4.40
C LEU A 66 -2.20 -9.98 -5.54
N ASP A 67 -1.52 -11.09 -5.24
CA ASP A 67 -0.85 -11.85 -6.28
C ASP A 67 -1.81 -12.40 -7.30
N PHE A 68 -2.99 -12.81 -6.86
CA PHE A 68 -3.98 -13.29 -7.80
C PHE A 68 -4.28 -12.22 -8.85
N HIS A 69 -4.51 -11.00 -8.41
CA HIS A 69 -4.82 -9.93 -9.32
C HIS A 69 -3.63 -9.51 -10.15
N LEU A 70 -2.44 -9.51 -9.56
CA LEU A 70 -1.26 -9.14 -10.32
C LEU A 70 -0.95 -10.15 -11.41
N ARG A 71 -1.11 -11.44 -11.11
CA ARG A 71 -0.88 -12.45 -12.14
C ARG A 71 -1.91 -12.35 -13.25
N SER A 72 -3.15 -12.03 -12.90
CA SER A 72 -4.19 -11.90 -13.89
C SER A 72 -4.00 -10.71 -14.79
N GLY A 73 -3.56 -9.59 -14.23
CA GLY A 73 -3.46 -8.36 -14.99
C GLY A 73 -2.08 -8.11 -15.58
N TYR A 74 -1.03 -8.55 -14.90
CA TYR A 74 0.33 -8.21 -15.29
C TYR A 74 1.24 -9.41 -15.43
N ASP A 75 0.74 -10.59 -15.11
CA ASP A 75 1.53 -11.82 -15.22
C ASP A 75 2.79 -11.75 -14.37
N CYS A 76 2.66 -11.20 -13.18
CA CYS A 76 3.78 -11.15 -12.25
C CYS A 76 3.24 -11.18 -10.82
N THR A 77 4.16 -11.29 -9.86
CA THR A 77 3.81 -11.32 -8.45
C THR A 77 4.34 -10.09 -7.74
N TYR A 78 3.88 -9.91 -6.51
CA TYR A 78 4.37 -8.79 -5.70
C TYR A 78 5.85 -8.95 -5.39
N ASP A 79 6.29 -10.19 -5.15
CA ASP A 79 7.72 -10.43 -4.91
C ASP A 79 8.55 -10.03 -6.13
N GLU A 80 8.05 -10.34 -7.31
CA GLU A 80 8.75 -9.93 -8.53
C GLU A 80 8.77 -8.42 -8.68
N PHE A 81 7.67 -7.78 -8.31
CA PHE A 81 7.61 -6.33 -8.34
C PHE A 81 8.67 -5.73 -7.42
N LEU A 82 8.77 -6.25 -6.21
CA LEU A 82 9.76 -5.75 -5.27
C LEU A 82 11.17 -6.00 -5.76
N SER A 83 11.41 -7.17 -6.32
CA SER A 83 12.73 -7.52 -6.84
C SER A 83 13.13 -6.66 -8.02
N GLY A 84 12.14 -6.21 -8.78
CA GLY A 84 12.41 -5.40 -9.96
C GLY A 84 12.63 -3.93 -9.67
N MET A 85 12.42 -3.50 -8.44
CA MET A 85 12.68 -2.12 -8.08
C MET A 85 14.17 -1.91 -7.89
N THR A 86 14.62 -0.72 -8.19
CA THR A 86 16.00 -0.40 -7.88
C THR A 86 16.17 -0.33 -6.38
N TYR A 87 17.40 -0.46 -5.96
CA TYR A 87 17.70 -0.37 -4.54
C TYR A 87 17.19 0.93 -3.96
N GLU A 88 17.35 2.01 -4.69
CA GLU A 88 16.90 3.31 -4.23
C GLU A 88 15.40 3.38 -4.09
N GLU A 89 14.68 2.77 -5.04
CA GLU A 89 13.23 2.79 -5.01
C GLU A 89 12.69 2.01 -3.83
N MET A 90 13.32 0.88 -3.53
CA MET A 90 12.83 0.02 -2.49
C MET A 90 12.99 0.61 -1.12
N THR A 91 14.08 1.28 -0.90
CA THR A 91 14.45 1.66 0.45
C THR A 91 14.57 3.14 0.68
N GLY A 92 14.50 3.93 -0.37
CA GLY A 92 14.92 5.30 -0.26
C GLY A 92 16.38 5.35 0.08
N ALA A 93 17.15 4.53 -0.57
CA ALA A 93 18.46 4.15 -0.12
C ALA A 93 19.43 5.24 -0.07
N ASP A 94 19.21 6.25 -0.83
CA ASP A 94 20.09 7.35 -0.69
C ASP A 94 20.03 7.89 0.69
N GLN A 95 18.99 7.53 1.45
CA GLN A 95 18.86 8.01 2.79
C GLN A 95 19.32 7.01 3.81
N TYR A 96 19.53 5.75 3.40
CA TYR A 96 19.82 4.72 4.35
C TYR A 96 21.09 4.09 4.01
N PRO A 97 22.04 4.37 4.68
CA PRO A 97 23.26 3.67 4.42
C PRO A 97 23.16 2.24 4.76
N ASP A 98 22.44 1.80 5.42
CA ASP A 98 22.48 0.46 5.78
C ASP A 98 21.44 -0.06 6.47
N LEU A 99 21.12 -0.14 6.78
CA LEU A 99 20.48 -0.66 7.51
C LEU A 99 20.18 -1.60 7.56
N ASP A 100 20.39 -1.53 7.36
CA ASP A 100 20.23 -2.21 7.54
C ASP A 100 20.01 -2.98 7.82
N ASP A 101 20.07 -3.00 7.72
CA ASP A 101 19.85 -3.50 7.92
C ASP A 101 19.48 -4.15 8.45
N ASP A 102 19.48 -4.06 8.54
CA ASP A 102 19.04 -4.40 8.99
C ASP A 102 18.36 -4.62 9.56
N THR A 103 18.26 -4.42 9.62
CA THR A 103 17.59 -4.33 10.08
C THR A 103 16.64 -4.54 10.31
N ARG A 104 16.44 -4.52 10.07
CA ARG A 104 15.62 -4.54 10.08
C ARG A 104 14.90 -5.28 10.33
N TYR A 105 15.11 -5.42 10.02
CA TYR A 105 14.62 -5.86 9.92
C TYR A 105 14.27 -6.59 10.30
N GLN A 106 14.20 -6.63 10.30
CA GLN A 106 13.99 -7.02 10.39
C GLN A 106 13.42 -7.50 10.60
N PHE A 107 13.29 -7.44 10.51
CA PHE A 107 12.91 -7.57 10.46
C PHE A 107 12.62 -7.95 10.64
#